data_1e567bd193a301ccc1f93c90b9e6a802
#
_entry.id   1e567bd193a301ccc1f93c90b9e6a802
#
_cell.length_a   1.000
_cell.length_b   1.000
_cell.length_c   1.000
_cell.angle_alpha   90.00
_cell.angle_beta   90.00
_cell.angle_gamma   90.00
#
_symmetry.space_group_name_H-M   'P 1'
#
loop_
_entity.id
_entity.type
_entity.pdbx_description
1 polymer ?
#
loop_
_entity_poly.entity_id
_entity_poly.type
_entity_poly.pdbx_seq_one_letter_code
_entity_poly.pdbx_strand_id
1 'polypeptide(L)'
;MFRLRRILGIILVLAIIAAGTFVVLDVLNSEAANGKPADPSEQNKDDPTEEPVIVKPEKPEILDHTVGLYTGRGSWDVDLVALRNFLADHDIEYVEIDQETISSGDLNQLCDILILVGGFSAEYLNHIENHANIRTFVESGGCFVGFCAGAYYACSTMRWEGNAYDYPLELFTGEGAGPHLKWGSLAAINLNPEISFHSDFPDAVEMWYFGGPCFTGYDKSNVDILARYNANDEAAVIAFNYGRGRVLLLGPHPELGYIPSKEQVQTDGSGGALWTWLYAALQWLVSEKPV
;
A
#
# COMPACT_ATOMS: atom_id res chain seq x y z
N MET A 1 -23.73 -20.36 40.47
CA MET A 1 -22.34 -20.28 40.92
C MET A 1 -21.42 -19.90 39.75
N PHE A 2 -21.79 -18.80 38.99
CA PHE A 2 -21.08 -18.33 37.81
C PHE A 2 -21.28 -16.81 37.67
N ARG A 3 -20.74 -16.00 38.58
CA ARG A 3 -20.73 -14.55 38.50
C ARG A 3 -19.68 -13.92 39.41
N LEU A 4 -18.42 -14.32 39.36
CA LEU A 4 -17.38 -13.62 40.15
C LEU A 4 -15.96 -13.67 39.52
N ARG A 5 -15.81 -13.56 38.21
CA ARG A 5 -14.46 -13.55 37.56
C ARG A 5 -14.29 -12.46 36.48
N ARG A 6 -15.09 -11.38 36.52
CA ARG A 6 -14.97 -10.27 35.53
C ARG A 6 -14.68 -8.87 36.13
N ILE A 7 -14.20 -8.77 37.37
CA ILE A 7 -13.93 -7.45 38.02
C ILE A 7 -12.46 -7.31 38.47
N LEU A 8 -11.53 -8.14 38.08
CA LEU A 8 -10.10 -7.98 38.46
C LEU A 8 -9.17 -7.62 37.29
N GLY A 9 -9.69 -7.23 36.13
CA GLY A 9 -8.90 -6.86 34.94
C GLY A 9 -8.80 -5.36 34.62
N ILE A 10 -9.39 -4.46 35.43
CA ILE A 10 -9.48 -3.02 35.06
C ILE A 10 -8.68 -2.09 36.00
N ILE A 11 -7.90 -2.57 36.94
CA ILE A 11 -7.15 -1.73 37.90
C ILE A 11 -5.62 -1.78 37.73
N LEU A 12 -5.09 -2.20 36.60
CA LEU A 12 -3.62 -2.22 36.38
C LEU A 12 -3.13 -1.46 35.14
N VAL A 13 -3.88 -0.47 34.65
CA VAL A 13 -3.44 0.38 33.51
C VAL A 13 -3.39 1.88 33.84
N LEU A 14 -3.45 2.28 35.10
CA LEU A 14 -3.42 3.70 35.49
C LEU A 14 -2.24 4.09 36.40
N ALA A 15 -1.07 3.49 36.29
CA ALA A 15 0.09 3.85 37.11
C ALA A 15 1.44 3.87 36.38
N ILE A 16 1.53 4.31 35.12
CA ILE A 16 2.80 4.68 34.49
C ILE A 16 2.60 5.88 33.56
N ILE A 17 2.22 7.02 34.14
CA ILE A 17 2.42 8.35 33.54
C ILE A 17 2.79 9.31 34.67
N ALA A 18 4.02 9.25 35.13
CA ALA A 18 4.65 10.30 35.93
C ALA A 18 6.14 9.97 36.11
N ALA A 19 7.01 10.22 35.15
CA ALA A 19 8.43 10.54 35.34
C ALA A 19 9.09 10.71 33.96
N GLY A 20 9.25 11.91 33.49
CA GLY A 20 10.02 12.18 32.27
C GLY A 20 9.94 13.63 31.82
N THR A 21 9.98 14.55 32.77
CA THR A 21 10.23 15.97 32.46
C THR A 21 11.65 16.32 32.85
N PHE A 22 12.24 17.20 32.04
CA PHE A 22 13.51 17.95 32.21
C PHE A 22 14.81 17.30 31.69
N VAL A 23 15.29 17.80 30.54
CA VAL A 23 16.43 18.74 30.51
C VAL A 23 16.40 19.48 29.15
N VAL A 24 15.98 20.73 29.17
CA VAL A 24 16.39 21.76 28.21
C VAL A 24 17.58 22.44 28.83
N LEU A 25 18.72 22.49 28.18
CA LEU A 25 19.84 23.31 28.55
C LEU A 25 20.23 24.21 27.39
N ASP A 26 19.96 25.49 27.64
CA ASP A 26 20.48 26.66 26.94
C ASP A 26 21.96 26.55 26.63
N VAL A 27 22.35 26.89 25.40
CA VAL A 27 23.62 27.52 25.10
C VAL A 27 23.36 28.73 24.24
N LEU A 28 23.12 29.85 24.90
CA LEU A 28 23.22 31.18 24.31
C LEU A 28 24.46 31.87 24.91
N ASN A 29 25.19 32.55 24.05
CA ASN A 29 26.13 33.62 24.28
C ASN A 29 27.62 33.33 24.48
N SER A 30 28.36 33.75 23.50
CA SER A 30 29.42 34.78 23.50
C SER A 30 30.16 34.73 22.16
N GLU A 31 30.59 35.70 21.44
CA GLU A 31 30.97 37.07 21.80
C GLU A 31 31.01 37.95 20.55
N ALA A 32 30.77 39.19 20.77
CA ALA A 32 30.91 40.28 19.80
C ALA A 32 32.36 40.76 19.67
N ALA A 33 32.59 41.43 18.55
CA ALA A 33 33.56 42.50 18.32
C ALA A 33 34.98 42.11 17.84
N ASN A 34 35.21 42.40 16.57
CA ASN A 34 36.25 43.40 16.25
C ASN A 34 36.09 43.87 14.79
N GLY A 35 35.74 45.12 14.66
CA GLY A 35 35.65 45.81 13.39
C GLY A 35 37.03 46.23 12.88
N LYS A 36 37.18 46.20 11.57
CA LYS A 36 38.20 46.96 10.82
C LYS A 36 37.52 47.57 9.59
N PRO A 37 37.78 48.86 9.29
CA PRO A 37 37.05 49.58 8.25
C PRO A 37 37.47 49.12 6.83
N ALA A 38 36.48 49.08 5.94
CA ALA A 38 36.66 48.77 4.53
C ALA A 38 37.31 49.91 3.78
N ASP A 39 38.23 49.58 2.88
CA ASP A 39 38.84 50.39 1.86
C ASP A 39 37.87 50.48 0.63
N PRO A 40 37.53 51.68 0.11
CA PRO A 40 36.63 51.80 -1.00
C PRO A 40 37.43 51.97 -2.32
N SER A 41 37.89 50.84 -2.86
CA SER A 41 38.37 50.79 -4.24
C SER A 41 38.51 49.37 -4.75
N GLU A 42 37.40 48.80 -5.23
CA GLU A 42 37.46 47.89 -6.36
C GLU A 42 36.06 47.81 -7.01
N GLN A 43 36.01 48.49 -8.14
CA GLN A 43 34.90 48.42 -9.05
C GLN A 43 34.94 47.13 -9.87
N ASN A 44 33.75 46.54 -10.01
CA ASN A 44 33.29 45.78 -11.15
C ASN A 44 34.20 44.68 -11.68
N LYS A 45 33.76 43.46 -11.48
CA LYS A 45 33.81 42.46 -12.54
C LYS A 45 32.80 41.35 -12.30
N ASP A 46 31.99 41.13 -13.33
CA ASP A 46 31.32 39.91 -13.73
C ASP A 46 30.17 39.42 -12.80
N ASP A 47 28.98 39.93 -13.15
CA ASP A 47 27.70 39.25 -12.86
C ASP A 47 27.73 37.88 -13.55
N PRO A 48 27.79 36.76 -12.83
CA PRO A 48 27.56 35.45 -13.42
C PRO A 48 26.06 35.39 -13.73
N THR A 49 25.72 35.44 -15.02
CA THR A 49 24.42 35.03 -15.51
C THR A 49 24.06 33.72 -14.84
N GLU A 50 23.18 33.74 -13.84
CA GLU A 50 22.56 32.54 -13.29
C GLU A 50 21.85 31.86 -14.47
N GLU A 51 22.42 30.74 -14.92
CA GLU A 51 21.69 29.86 -15.83
C GLU A 51 20.37 29.43 -15.12
N PRO A 52 19.24 29.51 -15.85
CA PRO A 52 17.98 29.12 -15.27
C PRO A 52 18.11 27.64 -14.77
N VAL A 53 18.00 27.45 -13.47
CA VAL A 53 17.91 26.14 -12.86
C VAL A 53 16.64 25.50 -13.43
N ILE A 54 16.81 24.60 -14.39
CA ILE A 54 15.73 23.76 -14.91
C ILE A 54 15.39 22.80 -13.76
N VAL A 55 14.42 23.20 -12.92
CA VAL A 55 13.82 22.31 -11.95
C VAL A 55 13.08 21.26 -12.77
N LYS A 56 13.65 20.05 -12.88
CA LYS A 56 12.90 18.91 -13.39
C LYS A 56 11.68 18.76 -12.49
N PRO A 57 10.46 18.59 -13.05
CA PRO A 57 9.30 18.29 -12.23
C PRO A 57 9.64 17.06 -11.38
N GLU A 58 9.57 17.20 -10.07
CA GLU A 58 9.68 16.05 -9.16
C GLU A 58 8.57 15.06 -9.52
N LYS A 59 8.93 13.76 -9.55
CA LYS A 59 7.92 12.71 -9.74
C LYS A 59 6.97 12.76 -8.54
N PRO A 60 5.64 12.57 -8.75
CA PRO A 60 4.70 12.52 -7.65
C PRO A 60 5.16 11.50 -6.60
N GLU A 61 5.10 11.86 -5.34
CA GLU A 61 5.39 10.97 -4.22
C GLU A 61 4.10 10.41 -3.66
N ILE A 62 4.14 9.23 -3.04
CA ILE A 62 2.96 8.61 -2.40
C ILE A 62 2.37 9.54 -1.33
N LEU A 63 3.19 10.34 -0.66
CA LEU A 63 2.77 11.31 0.36
C LEU A 63 1.95 12.49 -0.20
N ASP A 64 1.99 12.71 -1.51
CA ASP A 64 1.15 13.72 -2.18
C ASP A 64 -0.27 13.18 -2.50
N HIS A 65 -0.57 11.94 -2.10
CA HIS A 65 -1.79 11.23 -2.47
C HIS A 65 -2.58 10.81 -1.23
N THR A 66 -3.90 10.92 -1.32
CA THR A 66 -4.83 10.40 -0.31
C THR A 66 -5.24 8.98 -0.66
N VAL A 67 -5.12 8.07 0.30
CA VAL A 67 -5.58 6.68 0.15
C VAL A 67 -7.03 6.55 0.60
N GLY A 68 -7.90 6.00 -0.22
CA GLY A 68 -9.22 5.49 0.16
C GLY A 68 -9.09 4.02 0.59
N LEU A 69 -9.15 3.76 1.88
CA LEU A 69 -9.10 2.41 2.42
C LEU A 69 -10.53 1.87 2.54
N TYR A 70 -10.85 0.82 1.77
CA TYR A 70 -12.16 0.19 1.85
C TYR A 70 -12.27 -0.63 3.14
N THR A 71 -13.22 -0.25 4.00
CA THR A 71 -13.48 -0.86 5.31
C THR A 71 -14.87 -1.48 5.41
N GLY A 72 -15.58 -1.56 4.27
CA GLY A 72 -16.93 -2.07 4.19
C GLY A 72 -17.02 -3.59 4.26
N ARG A 73 -18.20 -4.11 3.89
CA ARG A 73 -18.48 -5.55 3.93
C ARG A 73 -17.50 -6.35 3.09
N GLY A 74 -17.06 -7.50 3.62
CA GLY A 74 -16.11 -8.39 2.99
C GLY A 74 -14.67 -8.17 3.38
N SER A 75 -14.32 -7.01 3.96
CA SER A 75 -12.97 -6.73 4.42
C SER A 75 -12.57 -7.60 5.61
N TRP A 76 -11.34 -8.07 5.62
CA TRP A 76 -10.79 -8.84 6.73
C TRP A 76 -10.16 -7.91 7.76
N ASP A 77 -10.61 -8.00 9.02
CA ASP A 77 -10.17 -7.10 10.10
C ASP A 77 -8.65 -7.10 10.32
N VAL A 78 -7.98 -8.24 10.10
CA VAL A 78 -6.52 -8.36 10.25
C VAL A 78 -5.79 -7.49 9.23
N ASP A 79 -6.21 -7.53 7.96
CA ASP A 79 -5.65 -6.69 6.90
C ASP A 79 -5.92 -5.22 7.14
N LEU A 80 -7.15 -4.89 7.57
CA LEU A 80 -7.51 -3.51 7.91
C LEU A 80 -6.62 -2.94 9.00
N VAL A 81 -6.36 -3.72 10.06
CA VAL A 81 -5.45 -3.29 11.14
C VAL A 81 -4.04 -3.11 10.62
N ALA A 82 -3.53 -4.06 9.81
CA ALA A 82 -2.18 -3.96 9.26
C ALA A 82 -2.01 -2.76 8.33
N LEU A 83 -2.97 -2.52 7.43
CA LEU A 83 -2.90 -1.39 6.50
C LEU A 83 -3.09 -0.03 7.18
N ARG A 84 -3.97 0.08 8.18
CA ARG A 84 -4.06 1.30 9.00
C ARG A 84 -2.73 1.62 9.69
N ASN A 85 -2.11 0.61 10.28
CA ASN A 85 -0.81 0.76 10.93
C ASN A 85 0.28 1.10 9.93
N PHE A 86 0.30 0.45 8.75
CA PHE A 86 1.23 0.76 7.67
C PHE A 86 1.10 2.21 7.18
N LEU A 87 -0.13 2.66 6.91
CA LEU A 87 -0.40 4.03 6.44
C LEU A 87 0.03 5.06 7.49
N ALA A 88 -0.27 4.80 8.77
CA ALA A 88 0.12 5.68 9.88
C ALA A 88 1.64 5.71 10.12
N ASP A 89 2.34 4.57 10.01
CA ASP A 89 3.79 4.47 10.21
C ASP A 89 4.58 5.22 9.10
N HIS A 90 3.98 5.34 7.93
CA HIS A 90 4.58 6.01 6.78
C HIS A 90 4.02 7.41 6.52
N ASP A 91 3.25 7.97 7.44
CA ASP A 91 2.62 9.30 7.32
C ASP A 91 1.77 9.47 6.04
N ILE A 92 1.18 8.38 5.51
CA ILE A 92 0.32 8.42 4.33
C ILE A 92 -1.09 8.80 4.76
N GLU A 93 -1.64 9.88 4.18
CA GLU A 93 -3.01 10.32 4.45
C GLU A 93 -4.02 9.33 3.90
N TYR A 94 -5.07 9.00 4.69
CA TYR A 94 -6.12 8.11 4.22
C TYR A 94 -7.50 8.48 4.76
N VAL A 95 -8.53 8.06 4.01
CA VAL A 95 -9.93 8.11 4.40
C VAL A 95 -10.53 6.71 4.34
N GLU A 96 -11.43 6.39 5.27
CA GLU A 96 -12.15 5.13 5.23
C GLU A 96 -13.35 5.22 4.28
N ILE A 97 -13.52 4.21 3.43
CA ILE A 97 -14.55 4.14 2.39
C ILE A 97 -15.33 2.84 2.56
N ASP A 98 -16.65 2.93 2.54
CA ASP A 98 -17.54 1.77 2.56
C ASP A 98 -18.21 1.52 1.20
N GLN A 99 -19.05 0.50 1.12
CA GLN A 99 -19.75 0.13 -0.11
C GLN A 99 -20.78 1.18 -0.55
N GLU A 100 -21.41 1.90 0.36
CA GLU A 100 -22.35 2.98 0.07
C GLU A 100 -21.62 4.17 -0.56
N THR A 101 -20.47 4.52 0.00
CA THR A 101 -19.60 5.58 -0.52
C THR A 101 -19.11 5.26 -1.93
N ILE A 102 -18.64 4.02 -2.18
CA ILE A 102 -18.27 3.59 -3.54
C ILE A 102 -19.47 3.67 -4.49
N SER A 103 -20.64 3.20 -4.05
CA SER A 103 -21.81 3.08 -4.93
C SER A 103 -22.44 4.41 -5.29
N SER A 104 -22.37 5.41 -4.42
CA SER A 104 -23.04 6.71 -4.56
C SER A 104 -22.11 7.90 -4.76
N GLY A 105 -20.82 7.77 -4.43
CA GLY A 105 -19.87 8.87 -4.37
C GLY A 105 -19.05 9.07 -5.65
N ASP A 106 -18.44 10.25 -5.73
CA ASP A 106 -17.36 10.54 -6.66
C ASP A 106 -16.02 10.27 -5.97
N LEU A 107 -15.44 9.12 -6.24
CA LEU A 107 -14.20 8.67 -5.62
C LEU A 107 -13.02 9.62 -5.87
N ASN A 108 -13.01 10.33 -7.03
CA ASN A 108 -11.95 11.29 -7.35
C ASN A 108 -11.92 12.52 -6.43
N GLN A 109 -13.00 12.79 -5.69
CA GLN A 109 -13.03 13.85 -4.70
C GLN A 109 -12.60 13.39 -3.30
N LEU A 110 -12.45 12.07 -3.12
CA LEU A 110 -12.18 11.46 -1.82
C LEU A 110 -10.74 10.95 -1.71
N CYS A 111 -10.22 10.36 -2.78
CA CYS A 111 -8.91 9.74 -2.77
C CYS A 111 -8.26 9.70 -4.17
N ASP A 112 -6.97 9.45 -4.18
CA ASP A 112 -6.17 9.23 -5.39
C ASP A 112 -5.88 7.74 -5.61
N ILE A 113 -5.87 6.96 -4.53
CA ILE A 113 -5.60 5.53 -4.52
C ILE A 113 -6.72 4.84 -3.76
N LEU A 114 -7.45 3.92 -4.39
CA LEU A 114 -8.45 3.07 -3.73
C LEU A 114 -7.84 1.71 -3.40
N ILE A 115 -7.82 1.34 -2.12
CA ILE A 115 -7.33 0.03 -1.65
C ILE A 115 -8.50 -0.84 -1.22
N LEU A 116 -8.66 -2.02 -1.86
CA LEU A 116 -9.52 -3.10 -1.41
C LEU A 116 -8.66 -4.22 -0.80
N VAL A 117 -8.92 -4.54 0.45
CA VAL A 117 -8.13 -5.44 1.27
C VAL A 117 -8.44 -6.92 1.02
N GLY A 118 -7.74 -7.84 1.69
CA GLY A 118 -8.11 -9.25 1.75
C GLY A 118 -9.43 -9.48 2.49
N GLY A 119 -10.01 -10.67 2.31
CA GLY A 119 -11.28 -11.03 2.93
C GLY A 119 -12.16 -11.93 2.04
N PHE A 120 -13.39 -11.48 1.76
CA PHE A 120 -14.36 -12.25 0.99
C PHE A 120 -14.80 -11.48 -0.27
N SER A 121 -14.23 -11.82 -1.41
CA SER A 121 -14.54 -11.15 -2.69
C SER A 121 -16.01 -11.26 -3.10
N ALA A 122 -16.73 -12.31 -2.71
CA ALA A 122 -18.16 -12.44 -2.93
C ALA A 122 -18.99 -11.41 -2.14
N GLU A 123 -18.51 -10.96 -0.97
CA GLU A 123 -19.17 -9.87 -0.23
C GLU A 123 -18.95 -8.53 -0.94
N TYR A 124 -17.77 -8.28 -1.54
CA TYR A 124 -17.55 -7.12 -2.40
C TYR A 124 -18.51 -7.11 -3.57
N LEU A 125 -18.64 -8.27 -4.26
CA LEU A 125 -19.57 -8.45 -5.37
C LEU A 125 -21.03 -8.16 -4.96
N ASN A 126 -21.45 -8.64 -3.79
CA ASN A 126 -22.85 -8.56 -3.36
C ASN A 126 -23.25 -7.21 -2.78
N HIS A 127 -22.29 -6.39 -2.34
CA HIS A 127 -22.58 -5.17 -1.59
C HIS A 127 -22.13 -3.88 -2.28
N ILE A 128 -21.12 -3.92 -3.15
CA ILE A 128 -20.77 -2.77 -4.00
C ILE A 128 -21.72 -2.78 -5.20
N GLU A 129 -22.79 -1.97 -5.14
CA GLU A 129 -23.84 -1.99 -6.17
C GLU A 129 -23.39 -1.36 -7.50
N ASN A 130 -22.49 -0.35 -7.44
CA ASN A 130 -22.06 0.38 -8.63
C ASN A 130 -20.57 0.19 -8.92
N HIS A 131 -20.22 -0.96 -9.49
CA HIS A 131 -18.86 -1.28 -9.91
C HIS A 131 -18.28 -0.28 -10.92
N ALA A 132 -19.13 0.37 -11.72
CA ALA A 132 -18.72 1.33 -12.72
C ALA A 132 -18.05 2.58 -12.10
N ASN A 133 -18.38 2.94 -10.85
CA ASN A 133 -17.71 4.05 -10.17
C ASN A 133 -16.23 3.78 -9.96
N ILE A 134 -15.85 2.55 -9.60
CA ILE A 134 -14.43 2.17 -9.47
C ILE A 134 -13.75 2.22 -10.83
N ARG A 135 -14.37 1.69 -11.90
CA ARG A 135 -13.79 1.77 -13.25
C ARG A 135 -13.59 3.21 -13.69
N THR A 136 -14.60 4.06 -13.53
CA THR A 136 -14.53 5.48 -13.88
C THR A 136 -13.44 6.21 -13.08
N PHE A 137 -13.30 5.89 -11.80
CA PHE A 137 -12.24 6.42 -10.94
C PHE A 137 -10.85 6.08 -11.52
N VAL A 138 -10.61 4.81 -11.85
CA VAL A 138 -9.31 4.40 -12.41
C VAL A 138 -9.11 4.96 -13.82
N GLU A 139 -10.13 4.90 -14.70
CA GLU A 139 -10.06 5.49 -16.06
C GLU A 139 -9.71 6.97 -16.05
N SER A 140 -10.16 7.71 -15.04
CA SER A 140 -9.92 9.15 -14.89
C SER A 140 -8.58 9.50 -14.24
N GLY A 141 -7.77 8.51 -13.86
CA GLY A 141 -6.40 8.71 -13.34
C GLY A 141 -6.19 8.29 -11.89
N GLY A 142 -7.21 7.75 -11.20
CA GLY A 142 -7.05 7.13 -9.90
C GLY A 142 -6.24 5.84 -9.97
N CYS A 143 -5.65 5.42 -8.85
CA CYS A 143 -5.00 4.11 -8.74
C CYS A 143 -5.88 3.13 -7.97
N PHE A 144 -5.87 1.87 -8.37
CA PHE A 144 -6.54 0.79 -7.64
C PHE A 144 -5.51 -0.20 -7.11
N VAL A 145 -5.63 -0.59 -5.85
CA VAL A 145 -4.80 -1.63 -5.23
C VAL A 145 -5.71 -2.69 -4.64
N GLY A 146 -5.55 -3.93 -5.08
CA GLY A 146 -6.32 -5.06 -4.57
C GLY A 146 -5.42 -6.09 -3.90
N PHE A 147 -5.68 -6.42 -2.63
CA PHE A 147 -5.02 -7.51 -1.91
C PHE A 147 -5.94 -8.73 -1.88
N CYS A 148 -5.44 -9.92 -2.15
CA CYS A 148 -6.15 -11.20 -1.97
C CYS A 148 -7.60 -11.16 -2.52
N ALA A 149 -8.61 -10.95 -1.67
CA ALA A 149 -10.01 -10.82 -2.07
C ALA A 149 -10.26 -9.62 -2.98
N GLY A 150 -9.62 -8.47 -2.69
CA GLY A 150 -9.68 -7.28 -3.54
C GLY A 150 -9.04 -7.51 -4.91
N ALA A 151 -7.99 -8.34 -4.98
CA ALA A 151 -7.38 -8.73 -6.24
C ALA A 151 -8.26 -9.67 -7.06
N TYR A 152 -8.92 -10.65 -6.44
CA TYR A 152 -9.94 -11.47 -7.11
C TYR A 152 -11.08 -10.62 -7.66
N TYR A 153 -11.57 -9.67 -6.86
CA TYR A 153 -12.68 -8.81 -7.24
C TYR A 153 -12.39 -7.94 -8.46
N ALA A 154 -11.12 -7.58 -8.67
CA ALA A 154 -10.68 -6.80 -9.83
C ALA A 154 -10.61 -7.60 -11.13
N CYS A 155 -10.57 -8.94 -11.08
CA CYS A 155 -10.49 -9.81 -12.24
C CYS A 155 -11.85 -9.90 -12.96
N SER A 156 -11.85 -10.17 -14.28
CA SER A 156 -13.09 -10.54 -15.01
C SER A 156 -13.61 -11.92 -14.62
N THR A 157 -12.68 -12.83 -14.26
CA THR A 157 -13.03 -14.18 -13.82
C THR A 157 -12.26 -14.54 -12.55
N MET A 158 -12.98 -14.94 -11.53
CA MET A 158 -12.42 -15.60 -10.37
C MET A 158 -12.52 -17.12 -10.57
N ARG A 159 -11.39 -17.81 -10.45
CA ARG A 159 -11.35 -19.27 -10.45
C ARG A 159 -10.99 -19.79 -9.05
N TRP A 160 -11.93 -20.45 -8.39
CA TRP A 160 -11.77 -20.96 -7.04
C TRP A 160 -12.06 -22.46 -6.98
N GLU A 161 -11.08 -23.27 -6.55
CA GLU A 161 -11.22 -24.73 -6.45
C GLU A 161 -11.80 -25.39 -7.73
N GLY A 162 -11.35 -24.90 -8.90
CA GLY A 162 -11.77 -25.40 -10.20
C GLY A 162 -13.09 -24.83 -10.75
N ASN A 163 -13.85 -24.09 -9.96
CA ASN A 163 -15.04 -23.39 -10.43
C ASN A 163 -14.69 -22.00 -10.94
N ALA A 164 -15.39 -21.52 -11.97
CA ALA A 164 -15.23 -20.18 -12.50
C ALA A 164 -16.46 -19.31 -12.17
N TYR A 165 -16.20 -18.07 -11.79
CA TYR A 165 -17.20 -17.08 -11.44
C TYR A 165 -16.88 -15.77 -12.16
N ASP A 166 -17.86 -15.20 -12.84
CA ASP A 166 -17.71 -13.92 -13.52
C ASP A 166 -17.84 -12.78 -12.50
N TYR A 167 -16.92 -11.81 -12.58
CA TYR A 167 -16.90 -10.64 -11.71
C TYR A 167 -17.04 -9.36 -12.54
N PRO A 168 -17.97 -8.46 -12.19
CA PRO A 168 -18.33 -7.33 -13.04
C PRO A 168 -17.39 -6.12 -12.93
N LEU A 169 -16.41 -6.11 -12.00
CA LEU A 169 -15.49 -4.99 -11.90
C LEU A 169 -14.54 -4.93 -13.12
N GLU A 170 -14.03 -6.06 -13.60
CA GLU A 170 -13.31 -6.20 -14.86
C GLU A 170 -12.19 -5.17 -15.10
N LEU A 171 -11.48 -4.75 -14.06
CA LEU A 171 -10.27 -3.94 -14.23
C LEU A 171 -9.17 -4.78 -14.88
N PHE A 172 -9.09 -6.06 -14.50
CA PHE A 172 -8.18 -7.04 -15.09
C PHE A 172 -8.97 -8.03 -15.93
N THR A 173 -8.70 -8.07 -17.22
CA THR A 173 -9.42 -8.92 -18.19
C THR A 173 -8.99 -10.40 -18.16
N GLY A 174 -8.02 -10.77 -17.29
CA GLY A 174 -7.59 -12.14 -17.06
C GLY A 174 -8.32 -12.81 -15.90
N GLU A 175 -7.78 -13.95 -15.48
CA GLU A 175 -8.31 -14.76 -14.39
C GLU A 175 -7.47 -14.60 -13.12
N GLY A 176 -8.13 -14.45 -11.97
CA GLY A 176 -7.54 -14.67 -10.65
C GLY A 176 -7.82 -16.11 -10.22
N ALA A 177 -6.80 -16.95 -10.12
CA ALA A 177 -6.96 -18.39 -9.85
C ALA A 177 -6.38 -18.79 -8.49
N GLY A 178 -7.14 -19.60 -7.72
CA GLY A 178 -6.69 -20.14 -6.42
C GLY A 178 -7.72 -21.08 -5.78
N PRO A 179 -7.49 -21.53 -4.52
CA PRO A 179 -6.20 -21.45 -3.85
C PRO A 179 -5.19 -22.42 -4.48
N HIS A 180 -3.89 -22.08 -4.44
CA HIS A 180 -2.83 -22.93 -5.01
C HIS A 180 -1.73 -23.26 -3.99
N LEU A 181 -1.75 -22.63 -2.82
CA LEU A 181 -0.90 -22.95 -1.68
C LEU A 181 -1.75 -23.22 -0.44
N LYS A 182 -1.10 -23.71 0.61
CA LYS A 182 -1.78 -23.96 1.88
C LYS A 182 -2.20 -22.64 2.52
N TRP A 183 -3.45 -22.54 2.92
CA TRP A 183 -3.98 -21.41 3.69
C TRP A 183 -3.18 -21.19 4.99
N GLY A 184 -2.83 -19.95 5.30
CA GLY A 184 -2.06 -19.58 6.48
C GLY A 184 -0.60 -20.07 6.43
N SER A 185 0.02 -20.07 5.25
CA SER A 185 1.44 -20.38 5.07
C SER A 185 2.21 -19.15 4.57
N LEU A 186 3.53 -19.16 4.75
CA LEU A 186 4.42 -18.27 4.04
C LEU A 186 4.62 -18.79 2.62
N ALA A 187 4.48 -17.93 1.64
CA ALA A 187 4.74 -18.17 0.24
C ALA A 187 6.10 -17.57 -0.13
N ALA A 188 6.98 -18.37 -0.70
CA ALA A 188 8.19 -17.84 -1.33
C ALA A 188 7.83 -17.14 -2.65
N ILE A 189 8.21 -15.89 -2.76
CA ILE A 189 7.88 -14.98 -3.87
C ILE A 189 9.17 -14.51 -4.52
N ASN A 190 9.32 -14.78 -5.81
CA ASN A 190 10.45 -14.30 -6.62
C ASN A 190 10.11 -12.91 -7.17
N LEU A 191 10.89 -11.90 -6.82
CA LEU A 191 10.75 -10.55 -7.33
C LEU A 191 11.32 -10.44 -8.76
N ASN A 192 10.65 -9.68 -9.62
CA ASN A 192 11.13 -9.46 -10.98
C ASN A 192 12.25 -8.41 -10.98
N PRO A 193 13.49 -8.75 -11.34
CA PRO A 193 14.62 -7.83 -11.30
C PRO A 193 14.55 -6.70 -12.34
N GLU A 194 13.64 -6.80 -13.33
CA GLU A 194 13.44 -5.75 -14.34
C GLU A 194 12.61 -4.57 -13.78
N ILE A 195 11.94 -4.73 -12.63
CA ILE A 195 11.19 -3.67 -11.98
C ILE A 195 12.16 -2.79 -11.19
N SER A 196 12.18 -1.50 -11.50
CA SER A 196 13.22 -0.56 -11.07
C SER A 196 13.43 -0.49 -9.54
N PHE A 197 12.37 -0.54 -8.74
CA PHE A 197 12.50 -0.47 -7.28
C PHE A 197 12.94 -1.80 -6.64
N HIS A 198 12.88 -2.91 -7.37
CA HIS A 198 13.30 -4.22 -6.83
C HIS A 198 14.81 -4.34 -6.62
N SER A 199 15.62 -3.45 -7.23
CA SER A 199 17.07 -3.44 -7.01
C SER A 199 17.49 -3.27 -5.54
N ASP A 200 16.60 -2.72 -4.70
CA ASP A 200 16.84 -2.47 -3.27
C ASP A 200 16.42 -3.65 -2.38
N PHE A 201 15.89 -4.73 -2.99
CA PHE A 201 15.36 -5.90 -2.29
C PHE A 201 16.07 -7.19 -2.74
N PRO A 202 16.03 -8.27 -1.93
CA PRO A 202 16.54 -9.57 -2.35
C PRO A 202 15.69 -10.16 -3.49
N ASP A 203 16.29 -11.02 -4.32
CA ASP A 203 15.62 -11.67 -5.47
C ASP A 203 14.35 -12.45 -5.07
N ALA A 204 14.29 -12.92 -3.83
CA ALA A 204 13.15 -13.64 -3.29
C ALA A 204 12.85 -13.19 -1.85
N VAL A 205 11.56 -13.12 -1.54
CA VAL A 205 11.01 -12.76 -0.23
C VAL A 205 9.94 -13.76 0.20
N GLU A 206 9.56 -13.74 1.46
CA GLU A 206 8.42 -14.52 1.97
C GLU A 206 7.25 -13.58 2.29
N MET A 207 6.06 -13.93 1.80
CA MET A 207 4.82 -13.21 2.08
C MET A 207 3.77 -14.18 2.61
N TRP A 208 2.88 -13.69 3.47
CA TRP A 208 1.74 -14.48 3.91
C TRP A 208 0.79 -14.81 2.77
N TYR A 209 0.26 -16.04 2.79
CA TYR A 209 -0.72 -16.55 1.84
C TYR A 209 -1.98 -17.03 2.56
N PHE A 210 -3.11 -16.40 2.24
CA PHE A 210 -4.43 -16.74 2.77
C PHE A 210 -5.44 -17.02 1.66
N GLY A 211 -5.00 -17.75 0.62
CA GLY A 211 -5.86 -18.16 -0.49
C GLY A 211 -5.96 -17.15 -1.63
N GLY A 212 -5.12 -16.13 -1.67
CA GLY A 212 -5.13 -15.13 -2.74
C GLY A 212 -4.80 -15.71 -4.12
N PRO A 213 -5.07 -14.95 -5.21
CA PRO A 213 -4.90 -15.44 -6.58
C PRO A 213 -3.45 -15.57 -7.01
N CYS A 214 -3.21 -16.44 -8.00
CA CYS A 214 -2.27 -16.18 -9.07
C CYS A 214 -3.03 -15.65 -10.29
N PHE A 215 -2.33 -14.92 -11.17
CA PHE A 215 -2.95 -14.26 -12.31
C PHE A 215 -2.59 -14.96 -13.61
N THR A 216 -3.60 -15.29 -14.41
CA THR A 216 -3.47 -16.02 -15.68
C THR A 216 -4.40 -15.43 -16.76
N GLY A 217 -4.29 -15.91 -18.01
CA GLY A 217 -5.22 -15.59 -19.08
C GLY A 217 -5.14 -14.15 -19.59
N TYR A 218 -4.01 -13.46 -19.45
CA TYR A 218 -3.80 -12.08 -19.87
C TYR A 218 -2.75 -11.94 -21.00
N ASP A 219 -2.80 -10.81 -21.71
CA ASP A 219 -1.76 -10.43 -22.66
C ASP A 219 -0.55 -9.85 -21.91
N LYS A 220 0.57 -10.57 -21.98
CA LYS A 220 1.82 -10.21 -21.31
C LYS A 220 2.43 -8.87 -21.76
N SER A 221 2.02 -8.34 -22.90
CA SER A 221 2.50 -7.04 -23.40
C SER A 221 1.87 -5.85 -22.64
N ASN A 222 0.77 -6.08 -21.93
CA ASN A 222 -0.02 -5.03 -21.26
C ASN A 222 0.02 -5.14 -19.72
N VAL A 223 0.81 -6.06 -19.19
CA VAL A 223 0.86 -6.34 -17.74
C VAL A 223 2.30 -6.45 -17.27
N ASP A 224 2.67 -5.62 -16.33
CA ASP A 224 3.93 -5.71 -15.60
C ASP A 224 3.81 -6.81 -14.54
N ILE A 225 4.61 -7.87 -14.63
CA ILE A 225 4.67 -8.89 -13.59
C ILE A 225 5.73 -8.46 -12.59
N LEU A 226 5.29 -7.98 -11.40
CA LEU A 226 6.19 -7.54 -10.35
C LEU A 226 6.82 -8.72 -9.61
N ALA A 227 6.05 -9.78 -9.41
CA ALA A 227 6.53 -10.94 -8.66
C ALA A 227 5.79 -12.23 -9.06
N ARG A 228 6.44 -13.38 -8.81
CA ARG A 228 5.91 -14.71 -9.08
C ARG A 228 5.94 -15.60 -7.85
N TYR A 229 4.97 -16.48 -7.73
CA TYR A 229 5.06 -17.57 -6.76
C TYR A 229 6.18 -18.54 -7.15
N ASN A 230 7.11 -18.79 -6.24
CA ASN A 230 8.19 -19.78 -6.48
C ASN A 230 7.64 -21.19 -6.74
N ALA A 231 6.50 -21.52 -6.12
CA ALA A 231 5.93 -22.87 -6.17
C ALA A 231 5.46 -23.32 -7.57
N ASN A 232 4.97 -22.37 -8.41
CA ASN A 232 4.36 -22.71 -9.70
C ASN A 232 4.75 -21.74 -10.84
N ASP A 233 5.60 -20.77 -10.55
CA ASP A 233 6.05 -19.71 -11.48
C ASP A 233 4.90 -18.85 -12.05
N GLU A 234 3.72 -18.90 -11.44
CA GLU A 234 2.60 -18.05 -11.82
C GLU A 234 2.74 -16.63 -11.23
N ALA A 235 2.15 -15.64 -11.90
CA ALA A 235 2.20 -14.26 -11.45
C ALA A 235 1.50 -14.10 -10.08
N ALA A 236 2.24 -13.58 -9.09
CA ALA A 236 1.79 -13.34 -7.72
C ALA A 236 1.37 -11.90 -7.50
N VAL A 237 2.10 -10.96 -8.14
CA VAL A 237 1.84 -9.53 -8.10
C VAL A 237 1.95 -8.99 -9.51
N ILE A 238 0.93 -8.25 -9.93
CA ILE A 238 0.86 -7.63 -11.26
C ILE A 238 0.45 -6.18 -11.17
N ALA A 239 0.91 -5.37 -12.13
CA ALA A 239 0.41 -4.02 -12.34
C ALA A 239 0.16 -3.76 -13.83
N PHE A 240 -0.75 -2.84 -14.13
CA PHE A 240 -1.09 -2.48 -15.50
C PHE A 240 -1.79 -1.12 -15.53
N ASN A 241 -1.81 -0.51 -16.72
CA ASN A 241 -2.55 0.72 -16.95
C ASN A 241 -4.02 0.41 -17.23
N TYR A 242 -4.92 1.24 -16.70
CA TYR A 242 -6.35 1.20 -17.00
C TYR A 242 -6.85 2.63 -17.23
N GLY A 243 -7.10 2.99 -18.48
CA GLY A 243 -7.35 4.38 -18.85
C GLY A 243 -6.14 5.26 -18.52
N ARG A 244 -6.35 6.32 -17.74
CA ARG A 244 -5.28 7.21 -17.25
C ARG A 244 -4.73 6.81 -15.87
N GLY A 245 -5.31 5.81 -15.23
CA GLY A 245 -4.87 5.31 -13.94
C GLY A 245 -4.09 4.02 -14.03
N ARG A 246 -3.73 3.49 -12.88
CA ARG A 246 -2.99 2.22 -12.75
C ARG A 246 -3.63 1.30 -11.73
N VAL A 247 -3.43 0.01 -11.95
CA VAL A 247 -3.92 -1.06 -11.08
C VAL A 247 -2.74 -1.87 -10.58
N LEU A 248 -2.72 -2.17 -9.28
CA LEU A 248 -1.78 -3.09 -8.63
C LEU A 248 -2.58 -4.19 -7.94
N LEU A 249 -2.35 -5.45 -8.31
CA LEU A 249 -3.03 -6.60 -7.74
C LEU A 249 -2.02 -7.53 -7.07
N LEU A 250 -2.30 -7.87 -5.81
CA LEU A 250 -1.45 -8.71 -4.97
C LEU A 250 -2.23 -9.96 -4.53
N GLY A 251 -1.73 -11.14 -4.88
CA GLY A 251 -2.25 -12.39 -4.34
C GLY A 251 -1.84 -12.61 -2.88
N PRO A 252 -0.54 -12.48 -2.52
CA PRO A 252 -0.06 -12.60 -1.15
C PRO A 252 -0.21 -11.28 -0.38
N HIS A 253 0.14 -11.33 0.93
CA HIS A 253 -0.03 -10.27 1.91
C HIS A 253 1.32 -9.72 2.41
N PRO A 254 1.94 -8.73 1.73
CA PRO A 254 3.17 -8.08 2.19
C PRO A 254 2.96 -7.20 3.43
N GLU A 255 1.72 -6.78 3.70
CA GLU A 255 1.36 -5.97 4.86
C GLU A 255 1.41 -6.74 6.18
N LEU A 256 1.38 -8.07 6.13
CA LEU A 256 1.37 -8.93 7.30
C LEU A 256 2.77 -9.45 7.64
N GLY A 257 3.10 -9.47 8.93
CA GLY A 257 4.29 -10.10 9.48
C GLY A 257 3.99 -11.42 10.19
N TYR A 258 5.06 -12.10 10.67
CA TYR A 258 4.96 -13.35 11.40
C TYR A 258 6.01 -13.49 12.48
N ILE A 259 5.59 -13.97 13.63
CA ILE A 259 6.52 -14.35 14.70
C ILE A 259 6.45 -15.88 14.88
N PRO A 260 7.45 -16.64 14.41
CA PRO A 260 7.44 -18.10 14.44
C PRO A 260 7.26 -18.68 15.85
N SER A 261 7.87 -18.04 16.86
CA SER A 261 7.78 -18.50 18.26
C SER A 261 6.38 -18.37 18.87
N LYS A 262 5.48 -17.61 18.24
CA LYS A 262 4.10 -17.39 18.68
C LYS A 262 3.08 -18.01 17.73
N GLU A 263 3.51 -18.46 16.54
CA GLU A 263 2.64 -18.89 15.45
C GLU A 263 1.53 -17.85 15.15
N GLN A 264 1.90 -16.56 15.20
CA GLN A 264 0.94 -15.47 15.15
C GLN A 264 1.28 -14.47 14.04
N VAL A 265 0.25 -14.09 13.28
CA VAL A 265 0.29 -12.98 12.33
C VAL A 265 0.48 -11.67 13.08
N GLN A 266 1.34 -10.80 12.57
CA GLN A 266 1.61 -9.46 13.11
C GLN A 266 1.08 -8.40 12.15
N THR A 267 0.54 -7.34 12.72
CA THR A 267 -0.09 -6.23 11.98
C THR A 267 0.58 -4.88 12.28
N ASP A 268 1.73 -4.90 12.95
CA ASP A 268 2.45 -3.71 13.45
C ASP A 268 3.81 -3.50 12.76
N GLY A 269 3.99 -4.05 11.56
CA GLY A 269 5.25 -3.98 10.82
C GLY A 269 6.35 -4.90 11.34
N SER A 270 6.14 -5.57 12.46
CA SER A 270 7.09 -6.54 13.01
C SER A 270 6.99 -7.90 12.31
N GLY A 271 7.89 -8.84 12.66
CA GLY A 271 7.81 -10.22 12.18
C GLY A 271 8.06 -10.40 10.69
N GLY A 272 8.85 -9.50 10.08
CA GLY A 272 9.23 -9.60 8.67
C GLY A 272 8.13 -9.17 7.70
N ALA A 273 7.15 -8.35 8.13
CA ALA A 273 6.26 -7.66 7.22
C ALA A 273 7.06 -6.85 6.19
N LEU A 274 6.63 -6.86 4.95
CA LEU A 274 7.36 -6.22 3.86
C LEU A 274 6.87 -4.78 3.62
N TRP A 275 6.75 -3.99 4.68
CA TRP A 275 6.24 -2.62 4.62
C TRP A 275 7.10 -1.71 3.76
N THR A 276 8.44 -1.84 3.84
CA THR A 276 9.34 -1.08 2.97
C THR A 276 9.12 -1.42 1.49
N TRP A 277 8.92 -2.71 1.18
CA TRP A 277 8.59 -3.14 -0.18
C TRP A 277 7.21 -2.62 -0.63
N LEU A 278 6.21 -2.70 0.24
CA LEU A 278 4.85 -2.21 -0.05
C LEU A 278 4.86 -0.70 -0.30
N TYR A 279 5.60 0.06 0.53
CA TYR A 279 5.79 1.50 0.32
C TYR A 279 6.42 1.79 -1.04
N ALA A 280 7.51 1.10 -1.38
CA ALA A 280 8.18 1.26 -2.67
C ALA A 280 7.27 0.87 -3.85
N ALA A 281 6.43 -0.16 -3.71
CA ALA A 281 5.46 -0.55 -4.72
C ALA A 281 4.36 0.50 -4.94
N LEU A 282 3.84 1.09 -3.86
CA LEU A 282 2.87 2.20 -3.94
C LEU A 282 3.50 3.46 -4.52
N GLN A 283 4.72 3.80 -4.11
CA GLN A 283 5.51 4.91 -4.66
C GLN A 283 5.71 4.73 -6.17
N TRP A 284 6.12 3.54 -6.61
CA TRP A 284 6.28 3.20 -8.03
C TRP A 284 4.95 3.28 -8.79
N LEU A 285 3.85 2.82 -8.17
CA LEU A 285 2.51 2.85 -8.78
C LEU A 285 2.10 4.28 -9.15
N VAL A 286 2.30 5.25 -8.27
CA VAL A 286 1.91 6.65 -8.52
C VAL A 286 2.89 7.38 -9.45
N SER A 287 4.19 7.02 -9.42
CA SER A 287 5.23 7.68 -10.23
C SER A 287 5.22 7.23 -11.69
N GLU A 288 4.72 6.05 -12.00
CA GLU A 288 4.68 5.46 -13.35
C GLU A 288 3.32 5.62 -14.04
N LYS A 289 2.47 6.54 -13.58
CA LYS A 289 1.18 6.80 -14.23
C LYS A 289 1.36 7.15 -15.71
N PRO A 290 0.47 6.65 -16.61
CA PRO A 290 0.49 7.03 -18.01
C PRO A 290 0.23 8.54 -18.14
N VAL A 291 0.92 9.15 -19.07
CA VAL A 291 0.78 10.58 -19.43
C VAL A 291 -0.46 10.77 -20.29
#